data_a5a7c604364fb01ce9d9378e6eaf938a
#
_entry.id   a5a7c604364fb01ce9d9378e6eaf938a
#
_cell.length_a   1.000
_cell.length_b   1.000
_cell.length_c   1.000
_cell.angle_alpha   90.00
_cell.angle_beta   90.00
_cell.angle_gamma   90.00
#
_symmetry.space_group_name_H-M   'P 1'
#
loop_
_entity.id
_entity.type
_entity.pdbx_description
1 polymer ?
#
loop_
_entity_poly.entity_id
_entity_poly.type
_entity_poly.pdbx_seq_one_letter_code
_entity_poly.pdbx_strand_id
1 'polypeptide(L)'
;MNDTFMKERPVLPLLLSMGLPMALSMLVNSLYNIVDSFFVAQISEDAMTALSLVFPIQNFINAVGIGFGVGINAVISLHLGAGQRDEADRAASQGLALSLVHGVVLTVGGIALMPAFLGMFTTSQAVIGLGTRYSNVAFSFTVMIMLGLVFEKLFQSVGAMKTTMASMLCGCVANILLDPVLIFGLGPFPALGIEGAALATGIGQTLTLAVYLAVYFLRPIQVRIRRKYLRPRGNMAKRLYAIGIPATLNLALPSLLVSALNAILAAYSQVYILVLGIYYKLQTFLYLPANGIVQGMRPIIGYNYGAGEHKRVSQIYHTVLCLCGGIMLAGTVICLLLPSQLMGLFTQTPETIQVGAQALRIISGGFLVSAVSVASCGALEGVGKGTPSLVISLCRYLVVIVPAAFLLSRAFGPVGMWHAFWVAEALTALVAWVVYHRAMGVKKIKG
;
A
#
# COMPACT_ATOMS: atom_id res chain seq x y z
N MET A 1 20.42 16.14 -10.77
CA MET A 1 20.81 14.79 -10.30
C MET A 1 21.60 14.15 -11.43
N ASN A 2 22.68 13.43 -11.10
CA ASN A 2 23.43 12.68 -12.12
C ASN A 2 22.48 11.60 -12.69
N ASP A 3 22.29 11.55 -14.01
CA ASP A 3 21.30 10.71 -14.68
C ASP A 3 21.55 9.20 -14.49
N THR A 4 22.78 8.84 -14.05
CA THR A 4 23.24 7.45 -13.93
C THR A 4 23.38 6.95 -12.48
N PHE A 5 23.02 7.78 -11.49
CA PHE A 5 23.25 7.44 -10.06
C PHE A 5 22.63 6.11 -9.62
N MET A 6 21.48 5.71 -10.23
CA MET A 6 20.85 4.41 -9.92
C MET A 6 21.67 3.23 -10.43
N LYS A 7 22.52 3.45 -11.45
CA LYS A 7 23.41 2.45 -12.03
C LYS A 7 24.78 2.43 -11.35
N GLU A 8 25.29 3.57 -10.86
CA GLU A 8 26.70 3.72 -10.45
C GLU A 8 26.90 3.57 -8.94
N ARG A 9 25.95 4.05 -8.11
CA ARG A 9 26.11 4.03 -6.66
C ARG A 9 26.12 2.61 -6.09
N PRO A 10 26.87 2.34 -4.99
CA PRO A 10 26.81 1.06 -4.29
C PRO A 10 25.36 0.71 -3.90
N VAL A 11 24.99 -0.58 -4.04
CA VAL A 11 23.58 -1.02 -3.95
C VAL A 11 22.96 -0.75 -2.59
N LEU A 12 23.64 -1.09 -1.49
CA LEU A 12 23.09 -0.94 -0.14
C LEU A 12 22.84 0.52 0.25
N PRO A 13 23.81 1.45 0.12
CA PRO A 13 23.55 2.89 0.39
C PRO A 13 22.47 3.46 -0.51
N LEU A 14 22.39 3.06 -1.78
CA LEU A 14 21.37 3.49 -2.71
C LEU A 14 19.97 3.04 -2.22
N LEU A 15 19.81 1.76 -1.88
CA LEU A 15 18.56 1.21 -1.36
C LEU A 15 18.10 1.90 -0.07
N LEU A 16 19.02 2.10 0.88
CA LEU A 16 18.70 2.81 2.13
C LEU A 16 18.31 4.27 1.88
N SER A 17 19.02 4.96 0.99
CA SER A 17 18.72 6.36 0.66
C SER A 17 17.34 6.55 0.00
N MET A 18 16.79 5.49 -0.61
CA MET A 18 15.48 5.51 -1.26
C MET A 18 14.40 4.85 -0.40
N GLY A 19 14.72 3.76 0.28
CA GLY A 19 13.75 3.00 1.09
C GLY A 19 13.42 3.65 2.44
N LEU A 20 14.41 4.24 3.14
CA LEU A 20 14.16 4.87 4.44
C LEU A 20 13.20 6.07 4.36
N PRO A 21 13.35 7.00 3.39
CA PRO A 21 12.32 8.05 3.22
C PRO A 21 10.93 7.49 2.96
N MET A 22 10.80 6.39 2.21
CA MET A 22 9.52 5.76 1.95
C MET A 22 8.94 5.10 3.20
N ALA A 23 9.76 4.38 3.98
CA ALA A 23 9.34 3.80 5.25
C ALA A 23 8.84 4.88 6.22
N LEU A 24 9.56 6.00 6.33
CA LEU A 24 9.16 7.13 7.17
C LEU A 24 7.85 7.77 6.68
N SER A 25 7.69 7.95 5.37
CA SER A 25 6.43 8.47 4.78
C SER A 25 5.24 7.57 5.10
N MET A 26 5.42 6.26 4.97
CA MET A 26 4.37 5.28 5.29
C MET A 26 4.03 5.28 6.78
N LEU A 27 5.03 5.42 7.65
CA LEU A 27 4.82 5.53 9.11
C LEU A 27 3.97 6.76 9.44
N VAL A 28 4.35 7.92 8.93
CA VAL A 28 3.61 9.17 9.16
C VAL A 28 2.20 9.09 8.58
N ASN A 29 2.05 8.49 7.40
CA ASN A 29 0.73 8.24 6.80
C ASN A 29 -0.15 7.32 7.67
N SER A 30 0.43 6.30 8.29
CA SER A 30 -0.31 5.43 9.22
C SER A 30 -0.69 6.18 10.51
N LEU A 31 0.20 7.01 11.02
CA LEU A 31 -0.07 7.82 12.22
C LEU A 31 -1.17 8.84 11.99
N TYR A 32 -1.14 9.56 10.86
CA TYR A 32 -2.19 10.55 10.60
C TYR A 32 -3.57 9.88 10.47
N ASN A 33 -3.67 8.70 9.85
CA ASN A 33 -4.95 7.96 9.78
C ASN A 33 -5.49 7.60 11.19
N ILE A 34 -4.59 7.30 12.14
CA ILE A 34 -4.99 7.03 13.53
C ILE A 34 -5.50 8.32 14.19
N VAL A 35 -4.80 9.45 13.98
CA VAL A 35 -5.17 10.75 14.54
C VAL A 35 -6.51 11.23 13.98
N ASP A 36 -6.73 11.13 12.67
CA ASP A 36 -8.01 11.45 12.02
C ASP A 36 -9.16 10.62 12.63
N SER A 37 -8.97 9.30 12.73
CA SER A 37 -9.97 8.41 13.36
C SER A 37 -10.23 8.76 14.82
N PHE A 38 -9.21 9.18 15.57
CA PHE A 38 -9.33 9.62 16.96
C PHE A 38 -10.22 10.88 17.08
N PHE A 39 -10.04 11.86 16.21
CA PHE A 39 -10.89 13.07 16.21
C PHE A 39 -12.33 12.77 15.78
N VAL A 40 -12.52 11.92 14.76
CA VAL A 40 -13.87 11.51 14.32
C VAL A 40 -14.60 10.74 15.43
N ALA A 41 -13.92 9.90 16.18
CA ALA A 41 -14.50 9.17 17.32
C ALA A 41 -15.03 10.12 18.43
N GLN A 42 -14.48 11.33 18.54
CA GLN A 42 -14.96 12.34 19.51
C GLN A 42 -16.23 13.06 19.05
N ILE A 43 -16.65 12.95 17.79
CA ILE A 43 -17.89 13.56 17.28
C ILE A 43 -19.09 12.77 17.82
N SER A 44 -19.18 11.49 17.49
CA SER A 44 -20.21 10.54 17.94
C SER A 44 -19.87 9.11 17.54
N GLU A 45 -20.51 8.13 18.17
CA GLU A 45 -20.42 6.72 17.77
C GLU A 45 -20.98 6.50 16.36
N ASP A 46 -22.04 7.20 15.99
CA ASP A 46 -22.61 7.15 14.63
C ASP A 46 -21.64 7.68 13.58
N ALA A 47 -20.87 8.73 13.88
CA ALA A 47 -19.85 9.26 12.98
C ALA A 47 -18.71 8.25 12.76
N MET A 48 -18.27 7.59 13.82
CA MET A 48 -17.22 6.55 13.73
C MET A 48 -17.75 5.33 12.97
N THR A 49 -19.00 4.94 13.18
CA THR A 49 -19.66 3.87 12.42
C THR A 49 -19.75 4.22 10.94
N ALA A 50 -20.18 5.43 10.62
CA ALA A 50 -20.26 5.94 9.25
C ALA A 50 -18.90 5.91 8.55
N LEU A 51 -17.84 6.43 9.21
CA LEU A 51 -16.47 6.38 8.69
C LEU A 51 -16.01 4.95 8.40
N SER A 52 -16.29 4.03 9.32
CA SER A 52 -15.93 2.61 9.17
C SER A 52 -16.62 1.96 7.98
N LEU A 53 -17.88 2.31 7.71
CA LEU A 53 -18.64 1.79 6.56
C LEU A 53 -18.19 2.43 5.22
N VAL A 54 -17.73 3.69 5.22
CA VAL A 54 -17.18 4.35 4.02
C VAL A 54 -15.78 3.84 3.67
N PHE A 55 -14.99 3.44 4.67
CA PHE A 55 -13.59 3.05 4.53
C PHE A 55 -13.31 2.01 3.43
N PRO A 56 -14.08 0.93 3.22
CA PRO A 56 -13.84 -0.03 2.15
C PRO A 56 -13.82 0.59 0.75
N ILE A 57 -14.75 1.51 0.46
CA ILE A 57 -14.80 2.20 -0.84
C ILE A 57 -13.64 3.18 -0.98
N GLN A 58 -13.31 3.91 0.08
CA GLN A 58 -12.15 4.80 0.10
C GLN A 58 -10.84 4.02 -0.12
N ASN A 59 -10.71 2.86 0.52
CA ASN A 59 -9.55 1.97 0.32
C ASN A 59 -9.49 1.40 -1.11
N PHE A 60 -10.63 1.07 -1.72
CA PHE A 60 -10.70 0.65 -3.12
C PHE A 60 -10.23 1.76 -4.06
N ILE A 61 -10.68 3.00 -3.86
CA ILE A 61 -10.24 4.18 -4.64
C ILE A 61 -8.72 4.34 -4.53
N ASN A 62 -8.17 4.26 -3.32
CA ASN A 62 -6.74 4.34 -3.08
C ASN A 62 -5.98 3.18 -3.75
N ALA A 63 -6.51 1.95 -3.67
CA ALA A 63 -5.89 0.79 -4.31
C ALA A 63 -5.80 0.93 -5.83
N VAL A 64 -6.83 1.48 -6.48
CA VAL A 64 -6.79 1.78 -7.92
C VAL A 64 -5.70 2.80 -8.24
N GLY A 65 -5.63 3.90 -7.49
CA GLY A 65 -4.64 4.96 -7.71
C GLY A 65 -3.21 4.48 -7.48
N ILE A 66 -2.96 3.80 -6.35
CA ILE A 66 -1.63 3.28 -6.00
C ILE A 66 -1.20 2.18 -6.98
N GLY A 67 -2.10 1.22 -7.28
CA GLY A 67 -1.80 0.12 -8.19
C GLY A 67 -1.50 0.59 -9.61
N PHE A 68 -2.30 1.51 -10.16
CA PHE A 68 -2.03 2.11 -11.45
C PHE A 68 -0.72 2.93 -11.42
N GLY A 69 -0.46 3.63 -10.33
CA GLY A 69 0.78 4.34 -10.08
C GLY A 69 2.02 3.45 -10.07
N VAL A 70 1.93 2.21 -9.56
CA VAL A 70 3.02 1.21 -9.65
C VAL A 70 3.34 0.92 -11.12
N GLY A 71 2.32 0.80 -11.98
CA GLY A 71 2.51 0.65 -13.42
C GLY A 71 3.25 1.83 -14.04
N ILE A 72 2.86 3.06 -13.69
CA ILE A 72 3.53 4.29 -14.16
C ILE A 72 5.00 4.30 -13.73
N ASN A 73 5.28 4.03 -12.45
CA ASN A 73 6.63 4.00 -11.91
C ASN A 73 7.52 2.98 -12.63
N ALA A 74 7.04 1.74 -12.79
CA ALA A 74 7.79 0.67 -13.43
C ALA A 74 8.11 0.98 -14.90
N VAL A 75 7.11 1.42 -15.68
CA VAL A 75 7.31 1.71 -17.10
C VAL A 75 8.26 2.89 -17.31
N ILE A 76 8.13 3.96 -16.51
CA ILE A 76 9.05 5.10 -16.59
C ILE A 76 10.48 4.67 -16.25
N SER A 77 10.67 3.96 -15.13
CA SER A 77 12.00 3.54 -14.68
C SER A 77 12.69 2.62 -15.70
N LEU A 78 11.94 1.69 -16.31
CA LEU A 78 12.43 0.82 -17.38
C LEU A 78 12.92 1.62 -18.60
N HIS A 79 12.11 2.57 -19.08
CA HIS A 79 12.47 3.36 -20.26
C HIS A 79 13.60 4.35 -19.97
N LEU A 80 13.68 4.91 -18.75
CA LEU A 80 14.82 5.73 -18.34
C LEU A 80 16.12 4.92 -18.32
N GLY A 81 16.09 3.71 -17.77
CA GLY A 81 17.22 2.80 -17.76
C GLY A 81 17.68 2.41 -19.18
N ALA A 82 16.74 2.20 -20.09
CA ALA A 82 16.99 1.91 -21.51
C ALA A 82 17.44 3.14 -22.31
N GLY A 83 17.55 4.34 -21.71
CA GLY A 83 17.89 5.57 -22.42
C GLY A 83 16.76 6.14 -23.29
N GLN A 84 15.55 5.60 -23.20
CA GLN A 84 14.39 5.92 -24.03
C GLN A 84 13.53 7.03 -23.37
N ARG A 85 14.05 8.24 -23.27
CA ARG A 85 13.40 9.36 -22.59
C ARG A 85 12.03 9.73 -23.16
N ASP A 86 11.86 9.67 -24.48
CA ASP A 86 10.57 9.96 -25.12
C ASP A 86 9.48 8.96 -24.73
N GLU A 87 9.83 7.68 -24.57
CA GLU A 87 8.89 6.66 -24.07
C GLU A 87 8.57 6.84 -22.59
N ALA A 88 9.54 7.27 -21.77
CA ALA A 88 9.31 7.63 -20.37
C ALA A 88 8.36 8.85 -20.28
N ASP A 89 8.57 9.91 -21.08
CA ASP A 89 7.68 11.07 -21.18
C ASP A 89 6.26 10.67 -21.64
N ARG A 90 6.17 9.72 -22.57
CA ARG A 90 4.90 9.15 -23.05
C ARG A 90 4.17 8.40 -21.95
N ALA A 91 4.89 7.56 -21.20
CA ALA A 91 4.33 6.82 -20.05
C ALA A 91 3.80 7.77 -18.97
N ALA A 92 4.56 8.82 -18.62
CA ALA A 92 4.16 9.83 -17.66
C ALA A 92 2.91 10.61 -18.14
N SER A 93 2.90 11.06 -19.40
CA SER A 93 1.81 11.86 -19.95
C SER A 93 0.51 11.05 -20.09
N GLN A 94 0.58 9.81 -20.59
CA GLN A 94 -0.57 8.92 -20.69
C GLN A 94 -1.03 8.45 -19.31
N GLY A 95 -0.09 8.18 -18.41
CA GLY A 95 -0.39 7.85 -17.01
C GLY A 95 -1.20 8.95 -16.34
N LEU A 96 -0.80 10.23 -16.53
CA LEU A 96 -1.54 11.37 -16.02
C LEU A 96 -2.95 11.47 -16.62
N ALA A 97 -3.09 11.34 -17.94
CA ALA A 97 -4.39 11.43 -18.61
C ALA A 97 -5.35 10.32 -18.16
N LEU A 98 -4.85 9.08 -18.05
CA LEU A 98 -5.65 7.95 -17.59
C LEU A 98 -6.01 8.06 -16.11
N SER A 99 -5.09 8.53 -15.26
CA SER A 99 -5.39 8.78 -13.84
C SER A 99 -6.43 9.88 -13.64
N LEU A 100 -6.43 10.90 -14.48
CA LEU A 100 -7.49 11.91 -14.48
C LEU A 100 -8.86 11.28 -14.79
N VAL A 101 -8.92 10.41 -15.80
CA VAL A 101 -10.16 9.66 -16.13
C VAL A 101 -10.59 8.78 -14.95
N HIS A 102 -9.66 8.02 -14.35
CA HIS A 102 -9.96 7.23 -13.14
C HIS A 102 -10.49 8.12 -12.01
N GLY A 103 -9.84 9.27 -11.77
CA GLY A 103 -10.28 10.23 -10.76
C GLY A 103 -11.72 10.68 -10.96
N VAL A 104 -12.09 11.08 -12.18
CA VAL A 104 -13.44 11.51 -12.52
C VAL A 104 -14.45 10.36 -12.37
N VAL A 105 -14.15 9.19 -12.92
CA VAL A 105 -15.04 8.01 -12.84
C VAL A 105 -15.25 7.58 -11.39
N LEU A 106 -14.18 7.53 -10.59
CA LEU A 106 -14.26 7.14 -9.18
C LEU A 106 -14.95 8.20 -8.31
N THR A 107 -14.79 9.49 -8.63
CA THR A 107 -15.54 10.57 -7.97
C THR A 107 -17.04 10.41 -8.20
N VAL A 108 -17.45 10.36 -9.47
CA VAL A 108 -18.86 10.27 -9.84
C VAL A 108 -19.47 8.96 -9.34
N GLY A 109 -18.79 7.85 -9.58
CA GLY A 109 -19.25 6.53 -9.15
C GLY A 109 -19.31 6.39 -7.62
N GLY A 110 -18.29 6.87 -6.92
CA GLY A 110 -18.23 6.84 -5.46
C GLY A 110 -19.35 7.65 -4.82
N ILE A 111 -19.56 8.89 -5.25
CA ILE A 111 -20.63 9.75 -4.73
C ILE A 111 -22.00 9.16 -5.05
N ALA A 112 -22.25 8.72 -6.29
CA ALA A 112 -23.55 8.22 -6.72
C ALA A 112 -23.94 6.90 -6.04
N LEU A 113 -22.97 5.99 -5.81
CA LEU A 113 -23.23 4.65 -5.28
C LEU A 113 -23.21 4.60 -3.75
N MET A 114 -22.63 5.58 -3.06
CA MET A 114 -22.42 5.53 -1.61
C MET A 114 -23.71 5.38 -0.80
N PRO A 115 -24.80 6.14 -1.06
CA PRO A 115 -26.04 6.00 -0.28
C PRO A 115 -26.61 4.58 -0.37
N ALA A 116 -26.63 3.99 -1.57
CA ALA A 116 -27.10 2.62 -1.78
C ALA A 116 -26.16 1.59 -1.08
N PHE A 117 -24.85 1.80 -1.17
CA PHE A 117 -23.86 0.96 -0.50
C PHE A 117 -24.06 0.97 1.03
N LEU A 118 -24.19 2.14 1.64
CA LEU A 118 -24.42 2.25 3.08
C LEU A 118 -25.74 1.58 3.51
N GLY A 119 -26.79 1.73 2.73
CA GLY A 119 -28.09 1.08 2.97
C GLY A 119 -28.07 -0.45 2.94
N MET A 120 -27.02 -1.08 2.38
CA MET A 120 -26.82 -2.53 2.43
C MET A 120 -26.32 -3.02 3.80
N PHE A 121 -25.69 -2.15 4.60
CA PHE A 121 -25.05 -2.51 5.86
C PHE A 121 -25.75 -1.97 7.10
N THR A 122 -26.58 -0.92 6.97
CA THR A 122 -27.28 -0.32 8.10
C THR A 122 -28.64 0.23 7.69
N THR A 123 -29.59 0.19 8.62
CA THR A 123 -30.91 0.83 8.49
C THR A 123 -30.96 2.19 9.19
N SER A 124 -29.92 2.57 9.94
CA SER A 124 -29.84 3.86 10.64
C SER A 124 -29.70 5.00 9.65
N GLN A 125 -30.75 5.84 9.55
CA GLN A 125 -30.74 7.03 8.70
C GLN A 125 -29.68 8.06 9.14
N ALA A 126 -29.36 8.11 10.43
CA ALA A 126 -28.31 8.96 10.95
C ALA A 126 -26.93 8.55 10.40
N VAL A 127 -26.59 7.26 10.47
CA VAL A 127 -25.34 6.72 9.95
C VAL A 127 -25.25 6.86 8.43
N ILE A 128 -26.31 6.55 7.69
CA ILE A 128 -26.37 6.72 6.23
C ILE A 128 -26.18 8.20 5.88
N GLY A 129 -26.85 9.13 6.58
CA GLY A 129 -26.73 10.56 6.35
C GLY A 129 -25.31 11.08 6.62
N LEU A 130 -24.69 10.68 7.74
CA LEU A 130 -23.30 11.04 8.08
C LEU A 130 -22.31 10.49 7.07
N GLY A 131 -22.43 9.20 6.71
CA GLY A 131 -21.55 8.56 5.73
C GLY A 131 -21.66 9.16 4.33
N THR A 132 -22.89 9.52 3.91
CA THR A 132 -23.12 10.19 2.62
C THR A 132 -22.50 11.58 2.59
N ARG A 133 -22.68 12.39 3.65
CA ARG A 133 -22.08 13.73 3.75
C ARG A 133 -20.56 13.65 3.76
N TYR A 134 -19.98 12.75 4.56
CA TYR A 134 -18.54 12.51 4.58
C TYR A 134 -18.01 12.13 3.20
N SER A 135 -18.62 11.13 2.56
CA SER A 135 -18.16 10.61 1.27
C SER A 135 -18.30 11.61 0.13
N ASN A 136 -19.35 12.43 0.12
CA ASN A 136 -19.52 13.49 -0.87
C ASN A 136 -18.36 14.50 -0.84
N VAL A 137 -17.93 14.89 0.36
CA VAL A 137 -16.76 15.77 0.51
C VAL A 137 -15.48 15.03 0.19
N ALA A 138 -15.22 13.87 0.81
CA ALA A 138 -13.99 13.10 0.64
C ALA A 138 -13.74 12.71 -0.83
N PHE A 139 -14.78 12.23 -1.52
CA PHE A 139 -14.64 11.77 -2.92
C PHE A 139 -14.57 12.91 -3.93
N SER A 140 -15.03 14.12 -3.59
CA SER A 140 -14.80 15.29 -4.44
C SER A 140 -13.32 15.61 -4.66
N PHE A 141 -12.45 15.19 -3.74
CA PHE A 141 -11.00 15.32 -3.83
C PHE A 141 -10.30 14.15 -4.56
N THR A 142 -11.05 13.13 -5.01
CA THR A 142 -10.44 11.92 -5.65
C THR A 142 -9.57 12.27 -6.84
N VAL A 143 -9.97 13.23 -7.66
CA VAL A 143 -9.16 13.71 -8.79
C VAL A 143 -7.81 14.25 -8.30
N MET A 144 -7.80 15.05 -7.23
CA MET A 144 -6.57 15.61 -6.65
C MET A 144 -5.67 14.51 -6.08
N ILE A 145 -6.28 13.50 -5.43
CA ILE A 145 -5.58 12.31 -4.90
C ILE A 145 -4.93 11.53 -6.06
N MET A 146 -5.67 11.25 -7.13
CA MET A 146 -5.16 10.52 -8.30
C MET A 146 -3.99 11.25 -8.96
N LEU A 147 -4.10 12.57 -9.14
CA LEU A 147 -3.01 13.38 -9.67
C LEU A 147 -1.80 13.40 -8.72
N GLY A 148 -2.04 13.52 -7.41
CA GLY A 148 -0.99 13.44 -6.39
C GLY A 148 -0.20 12.14 -6.48
N LEU A 149 -0.91 11.01 -6.60
CA LEU A 149 -0.30 9.68 -6.77
C LEU A 149 0.52 9.57 -8.06
N VAL A 150 0.07 10.17 -9.17
CA VAL A 150 0.88 10.20 -10.41
C VAL A 150 2.18 10.94 -10.19
N PHE A 151 2.15 12.15 -9.62
CA PHE A 151 3.36 12.92 -9.36
C PHE A 151 4.26 12.23 -8.34
N GLU A 152 3.70 11.60 -7.31
CA GLU A 152 4.44 10.74 -6.38
C GLU A 152 5.24 9.67 -7.14
N LYS A 153 4.58 8.93 -8.04
CA LYS A 153 5.24 7.86 -8.80
C LYS A 153 6.23 8.40 -9.83
N LEU A 154 5.97 9.58 -10.38
CA LEU A 154 6.89 10.28 -11.25
C LEU A 154 8.21 10.63 -10.51
N PHE A 155 8.11 11.23 -9.33
CA PHE A 155 9.29 11.54 -8.50
C PHE A 155 9.99 10.28 -8.01
N GLN A 156 9.24 9.24 -7.63
CA GLN A 156 9.83 7.95 -7.26
C GLN A 156 10.60 7.31 -8.42
N SER A 157 10.07 7.35 -9.64
CA SER A 157 10.70 6.74 -10.82
C SER A 157 12.04 7.35 -11.20
N VAL A 158 12.25 8.63 -10.87
CA VAL A 158 13.53 9.32 -11.05
C VAL A 158 14.40 9.33 -9.78
N GLY A 159 14.00 8.59 -8.74
CA GLY A 159 14.74 8.45 -7.49
C GLY A 159 14.68 9.64 -6.54
N ALA A 160 13.73 10.57 -6.74
CA ALA A 160 13.55 11.74 -5.89
C ALA A 160 12.71 11.44 -4.63
N MET A 161 13.08 10.40 -3.86
CA MET A 161 12.31 9.91 -2.69
C MET A 161 12.22 10.95 -1.56
N LYS A 162 13.24 11.79 -1.40
CA LYS A 162 13.20 12.88 -0.41
C LYS A 162 12.11 13.92 -0.74
N THR A 163 11.91 14.21 -2.03
CA THR A 163 10.82 15.08 -2.48
C THR A 163 9.48 14.43 -2.20
N THR A 164 9.34 13.13 -2.50
CA THR A 164 8.12 12.36 -2.20
C THR A 164 7.81 12.42 -0.70
N MET A 165 8.79 12.13 0.15
CA MET A 165 8.63 12.19 1.60
C MET A 165 8.22 13.59 2.08
N ALA A 166 8.93 14.64 1.64
CA ALA A 166 8.62 16.01 2.06
C ALA A 166 7.21 16.45 1.65
N SER A 167 6.76 16.10 0.43
CA SER A 167 5.41 16.42 -0.06
C SER A 167 4.32 15.70 0.76
N MET A 168 4.51 14.40 1.03
CA MET A 168 3.58 13.63 1.84
C MET A 168 3.54 14.14 3.29
N LEU A 169 4.70 14.43 3.90
CA LEU A 169 4.77 14.99 5.25
C LEU A 169 4.03 16.32 5.35
N CYS A 170 4.18 17.20 4.36
CA CYS A 170 3.49 18.48 4.32
C CYS A 170 1.97 18.30 4.34
N GLY A 171 1.43 17.38 3.54
CA GLY A 171 0.00 17.08 3.53
C GLY A 171 -0.49 16.43 4.81
N CYS A 172 0.27 15.48 5.38
CA CYS A 172 -0.09 14.83 6.64
C CYS A 172 -0.12 15.82 7.81
N VAL A 173 0.89 16.68 7.92
CA VAL A 173 0.94 17.71 8.97
C VAL A 173 -0.22 18.70 8.82
N ALA A 174 -0.51 19.13 7.60
CA ALA A 174 -1.67 20.02 7.34
C ALA A 174 -2.98 19.35 7.76
N ASN A 175 -3.20 18.08 7.42
CA ASN A 175 -4.37 17.33 7.84
C ASN A 175 -4.51 17.28 9.36
N ILE A 176 -3.47 16.84 10.09
CA ILE A 176 -3.46 16.74 11.56
C ILE A 176 -3.80 18.09 12.22
N LEU A 177 -3.33 19.20 11.66
CA LEU A 177 -3.60 20.54 12.18
C LEU A 177 -5.01 21.02 11.84
N LEU A 178 -5.53 20.65 10.65
CA LEU A 178 -6.85 21.07 10.19
C LEU A 178 -7.98 20.24 10.79
N ASP A 179 -7.74 18.97 11.14
CA ASP A 179 -8.77 18.10 11.73
C ASP A 179 -9.48 18.76 12.92
N PRO A 180 -8.80 19.13 14.04
CA PRO A 180 -9.48 19.71 15.16
C PRO A 180 -10.11 21.09 14.82
N VAL A 181 -9.49 21.84 13.91
CA VAL A 181 -9.99 23.16 13.50
C VAL A 181 -11.31 23.05 12.75
N LEU A 182 -11.41 22.15 11.79
CA LEU A 182 -12.59 21.99 10.93
C LEU A 182 -13.66 21.09 11.55
N ILE A 183 -13.27 20.09 12.34
CA ILE A 183 -14.22 19.20 13.02
C ILE A 183 -14.97 19.94 14.12
N PHE A 184 -14.24 20.62 15.01
CA PHE A 184 -14.79 21.23 16.22
C PHE A 184 -15.04 22.73 16.10
N GLY A 185 -14.62 23.37 15.00
CA GLY A 185 -14.85 24.79 14.77
C GLY A 185 -13.95 25.68 15.62
N LEU A 186 -12.64 25.44 15.61
CA LEU A 186 -11.70 26.26 16.37
C LEU A 186 -11.36 27.57 15.63
N GLY A 187 -11.35 28.68 16.37
CA GLY A 187 -11.09 30.02 15.83
C GLY A 187 -12.25 30.56 14.98
N PRO A 188 -12.00 31.10 13.77
CA PRO A 188 -13.02 31.72 12.94
C PRO A 188 -13.84 30.69 12.10
N PHE A 189 -13.54 29.39 12.20
CA PHE A 189 -14.15 28.35 11.38
C PHE A 189 -15.39 27.76 12.06
N PRO A 190 -16.47 27.45 11.31
CA PRO A 190 -17.62 26.73 11.85
C PRO A 190 -17.27 25.28 12.14
N ALA A 191 -17.93 24.67 13.12
CA ALA A 191 -17.85 23.24 13.39
C ALA A 191 -18.53 22.45 12.27
N LEU A 192 -17.77 21.75 11.46
CA LEU A 192 -18.26 20.96 10.32
C LEU A 192 -18.45 19.48 10.66
N GLY A 193 -18.03 19.03 11.85
CA GLY A 193 -18.14 17.63 12.26
C GLY A 193 -17.43 16.69 11.29
N ILE A 194 -18.11 15.62 10.88
CA ILE A 194 -17.53 14.58 10.00
C ILE A 194 -17.14 15.11 8.59
N GLU A 195 -17.85 16.12 8.10
CA GLU A 195 -17.49 16.79 6.84
C GLU A 195 -16.18 17.57 6.99
N GLY A 196 -15.90 18.10 8.18
CA GLY A 196 -14.65 18.76 8.54
C GLY A 196 -13.45 17.82 8.43
N ALA A 197 -13.57 16.56 8.90
CA ALA A 197 -12.55 15.54 8.74
C ALA A 197 -12.27 15.22 7.25
N ALA A 198 -13.35 15.04 6.47
CA ALA A 198 -13.21 14.81 5.03
C ALA A 198 -12.53 15.98 4.31
N LEU A 199 -12.89 17.22 4.67
CA LEU A 199 -12.33 18.45 4.12
C LEU A 199 -10.85 18.61 4.49
N ALA A 200 -10.48 18.36 5.75
CA ALA A 200 -9.09 18.41 6.23
C ALA A 200 -8.20 17.43 5.45
N THR A 201 -8.68 16.19 5.27
CA THR A 201 -8.00 15.18 4.44
C THR A 201 -7.87 15.65 2.99
N GLY A 202 -8.94 16.16 2.39
CA GLY A 202 -8.93 16.69 1.02
C GLY A 202 -7.95 17.85 0.81
N ILE A 203 -7.89 18.80 1.76
CA ILE A 203 -6.95 19.92 1.75
C ILE A 203 -5.51 19.39 1.89
N GLY A 204 -5.25 18.46 2.82
CA GLY A 204 -3.94 17.83 2.98
C GLY A 204 -3.43 17.16 1.71
N GLN A 205 -4.29 16.40 1.02
CA GLN A 205 -3.96 15.77 -0.26
C GLN A 205 -3.75 16.80 -1.38
N THR A 206 -4.55 17.87 -1.41
CA THR A 206 -4.37 18.96 -2.38
C THR A 206 -3.06 19.72 -2.15
N LEU A 207 -2.68 19.94 -0.88
CA LEU A 207 -1.41 20.54 -0.53
C LEU A 207 -0.23 19.64 -0.92
N THR A 208 -0.34 18.33 -0.70
CA THR A 208 0.65 17.35 -1.18
C THR A 208 0.85 17.47 -2.69
N LEU A 209 -0.24 17.51 -3.47
CA LEU A 209 -0.18 17.73 -4.92
C LEU A 209 0.43 19.08 -5.28
N ALA A 210 0.06 20.16 -4.57
CA ALA A 210 0.60 21.50 -4.81
C ALA A 210 2.12 21.55 -4.61
N VAL A 211 2.64 20.87 -3.57
CA VAL A 211 4.08 20.75 -3.34
C VAL A 211 4.76 19.97 -4.47
N TYR A 212 4.17 18.86 -4.93
CA TYR A 212 4.69 18.13 -6.08
C TYR A 212 4.74 19.01 -7.33
N LEU A 213 3.67 19.72 -7.64
CA LEU A 213 3.62 20.63 -8.79
C LEU A 213 4.64 21.75 -8.68
N ALA A 214 4.75 22.37 -7.52
CA ALA A 214 5.75 23.43 -7.28
C ALA A 214 7.17 22.90 -7.54
N VAL A 215 7.53 21.74 -6.98
CA VAL A 215 8.85 21.14 -7.21
C VAL A 215 9.03 20.75 -8.68
N TYR A 216 8.00 20.19 -9.34
CA TYR A 216 8.04 19.80 -10.75
C TYR A 216 8.34 20.98 -11.68
N PHE A 217 7.74 22.14 -11.43
CA PHE A 217 7.95 23.35 -12.25
C PHE A 217 9.24 24.09 -11.87
N LEU A 218 9.63 24.09 -10.59
CA LEU A 218 10.82 24.82 -10.13
C LEU A 218 12.13 24.03 -10.32
N ARG A 219 12.06 22.69 -10.32
CA ARG A 219 13.24 21.83 -10.47
C ARG A 219 13.05 20.85 -11.61
N PRO A 220 13.82 20.99 -12.70
CA PRO A 220 13.70 20.08 -13.82
C PRO A 220 14.06 18.65 -13.40
N ILE A 221 13.17 17.71 -13.66
CA ILE A 221 13.40 16.26 -13.55
C ILE A 221 13.58 15.65 -14.94
N GLN A 222 14.09 14.41 -14.99
CA GLN A 222 14.39 13.72 -16.24
C GLN A 222 13.16 13.43 -17.11
N VAL A 223 11.97 13.36 -16.51
CA VAL A 223 10.70 13.01 -17.17
C VAL A 223 9.81 14.23 -17.24
N ARG A 224 9.23 14.47 -18.42
CA ARG A 224 8.34 15.60 -18.65
C ARG A 224 6.98 15.16 -19.19
N ILE A 225 5.93 15.77 -18.66
CA ILE A 225 4.58 15.64 -19.18
C ILE A 225 4.49 16.51 -20.44
N ARG A 226 4.21 15.87 -21.58
CA ARG A 226 4.13 16.55 -22.89
C ARG A 226 2.72 16.46 -23.47
N ARG A 227 2.16 17.59 -23.87
CA ARG A 227 0.81 17.68 -24.46
C ARG A 227 0.62 16.72 -25.64
N LYS A 228 1.64 16.52 -26.48
CA LYS A 228 1.59 15.62 -27.66
C LYS A 228 1.34 14.16 -27.28
N TYR A 229 1.62 13.74 -26.02
CA TYR A 229 1.47 12.37 -25.53
C TYR A 229 0.25 12.16 -24.64
N LEU A 230 -0.54 13.18 -24.33
CA LEU A 230 -1.72 13.05 -23.44
C LEU A 230 -2.81 12.13 -24.02
N ARG A 231 -2.93 12.06 -25.36
CA ARG A 231 -3.91 11.15 -25.98
C ARG A 231 -3.42 9.71 -25.88
N PRO A 232 -4.19 8.80 -25.25
CA PRO A 232 -3.84 7.39 -25.18
C PRO A 232 -3.78 6.78 -26.59
N ARG A 233 -2.58 6.48 -27.06
CA ARG A 233 -2.37 5.85 -28.38
C ARG A 233 -1.39 4.69 -28.21
N GLY A 234 -1.68 3.59 -28.91
CA GLY A 234 -0.79 2.45 -29.03
C GLY A 234 -0.67 1.59 -27.76
N ASN A 235 0.44 0.89 -27.65
CA ASN A 235 0.67 -0.12 -26.62
C ASN A 235 1.00 0.43 -25.24
N MET A 236 1.23 1.75 -25.07
CA MET A 236 1.67 2.31 -23.78
C MET A 236 0.59 2.16 -22.72
N ALA A 237 -0.67 2.52 -23.01
CA ALA A 237 -1.79 2.32 -22.08
C ALA A 237 -1.91 0.84 -21.66
N LYS A 238 -1.80 -0.09 -22.63
CA LYS A 238 -1.83 -1.53 -22.36
C LYS A 238 -0.70 -1.96 -21.41
N ARG A 239 0.51 -1.41 -21.56
CA ARG A 239 1.63 -1.68 -20.65
C ARG A 239 1.37 -1.15 -19.25
N LEU A 240 0.83 0.06 -19.10
CA LEU A 240 0.48 0.64 -17.82
C LEU A 240 -0.56 -0.23 -17.08
N TYR A 241 -1.62 -0.65 -17.77
CA TYR A 241 -2.66 -1.50 -17.20
C TYR A 241 -2.19 -2.94 -16.92
N ALA A 242 -1.29 -3.49 -17.75
CA ALA A 242 -0.74 -4.84 -17.54
C ALA A 242 0.04 -4.97 -16.22
N ILE A 243 0.52 -3.86 -15.67
CA ILE A 243 1.18 -3.80 -14.36
C ILE A 243 0.20 -3.25 -13.32
N GLY A 244 -0.54 -2.19 -13.66
CA GLY A 244 -1.41 -1.48 -12.73
C GLY A 244 -2.58 -2.32 -12.23
N ILE A 245 -3.25 -3.10 -13.08
CA ILE A 245 -4.37 -3.97 -12.67
C ILE A 245 -3.90 -5.05 -11.69
N PRO A 246 -2.84 -5.85 -11.99
CA PRO A 246 -2.29 -6.77 -11.02
C PRO A 246 -1.88 -6.13 -9.71
N ALA A 247 -1.25 -4.95 -9.74
CA ALA A 247 -0.86 -4.23 -8.53
C ALA A 247 -2.06 -3.75 -7.72
N THR A 248 -3.14 -3.29 -8.36
CA THR A 248 -4.41 -2.94 -7.70
C THR A 248 -5.02 -4.16 -7.00
N LEU A 249 -5.08 -5.29 -7.69
CA LEU A 249 -5.58 -6.54 -7.12
C LEU A 249 -4.73 -6.99 -5.92
N ASN A 250 -3.40 -6.90 -6.01
CA ASN A 250 -2.50 -7.20 -4.91
C ASN A 250 -2.81 -6.40 -3.64
N LEU A 251 -3.23 -5.14 -3.79
CA LEU A 251 -3.62 -4.27 -2.67
C LEU A 251 -5.01 -4.61 -2.11
N ALA A 252 -5.90 -5.22 -2.90
CA ALA A 252 -7.24 -5.62 -2.47
C ALA A 252 -7.27 -7.01 -1.80
N LEU A 253 -6.36 -7.92 -2.18
CA LEU A 253 -6.34 -9.30 -1.70
C LEU A 253 -6.28 -9.45 -0.16
N PRO A 254 -5.50 -8.65 0.60
CA PRO A 254 -5.50 -8.74 2.07
C PRO A 254 -6.88 -8.53 2.70
N SER A 255 -7.72 -7.65 2.13
CA SER A 255 -9.08 -7.42 2.65
C SER A 255 -9.98 -8.65 2.46
N LEU A 256 -9.85 -9.32 1.31
CA LEU A 256 -10.57 -10.58 1.05
C LEU A 256 -10.11 -11.69 2.00
N LEU A 257 -8.81 -11.78 2.26
CA LEU A 257 -8.26 -12.72 3.23
C LEU A 257 -8.85 -12.49 4.63
N VAL A 258 -8.82 -11.24 5.12
CA VAL A 258 -9.36 -10.91 6.46
C VAL A 258 -10.82 -11.31 6.55
N SER A 259 -11.62 -11.02 5.53
CA SER A 259 -13.04 -11.40 5.48
C SER A 259 -13.23 -12.93 5.54
N ALA A 260 -12.45 -13.69 4.76
CA ALA A 260 -12.51 -15.15 4.75
C ALA A 260 -12.10 -15.75 6.10
N LEU A 261 -11.02 -15.25 6.71
CA LEU A 261 -10.56 -15.73 8.02
C LEU A 261 -11.55 -15.37 9.13
N ASN A 262 -12.16 -14.18 9.10
CA ASN A 262 -13.22 -13.82 10.04
C ASN A 262 -14.43 -14.74 9.92
N ALA A 263 -14.83 -15.13 8.71
CA ALA A 263 -15.93 -16.07 8.48
C ALA A 263 -15.61 -17.46 9.08
N ILE A 264 -14.37 -17.93 8.98
CA ILE A 264 -13.93 -19.18 9.62
C ILE A 264 -13.99 -19.06 11.14
N LEU A 265 -13.47 -17.95 11.71
CA LEU A 265 -13.40 -17.74 13.15
C LEU A 265 -14.74 -17.46 13.80
N ALA A 266 -15.72 -16.93 13.06
CA ALA A 266 -17.08 -16.69 13.54
C ALA A 266 -17.77 -17.97 14.04
N ALA A 267 -17.35 -19.13 13.56
CA ALA A 267 -17.85 -20.44 14.01
C ALA A 267 -17.34 -20.84 15.40
N TYR A 268 -16.34 -20.13 15.98
CA TYR A 268 -15.74 -20.48 17.26
C TYR A 268 -16.09 -19.46 18.35
N SER A 269 -15.44 -18.29 18.37
CA SER A 269 -15.70 -17.26 19.38
C SER A 269 -15.28 -15.88 18.90
N GLN A 270 -15.95 -14.84 19.42
CA GLN A 270 -15.61 -13.43 19.15
C GLN A 270 -14.18 -13.06 19.57
N VAL A 271 -13.63 -13.74 20.59
CA VAL A 271 -12.24 -13.53 21.05
C VAL A 271 -11.24 -13.76 19.90
N TYR A 272 -11.44 -14.81 19.10
CA TYR A 272 -10.52 -15.11 17.98
C TYR A 272 -10.61 -14.08 16.86
N ILE A 273 -11.81 -13.55 16.58
CA ILE A 273 -12.01 -12.45 15.61
C ILE A 273 -11.29 -11.19 16.09
N LEU A 274 -11.43 -10.85 17.37
CA LEU A 274 -10.75 -9.71 17.98
C LEU A 274 -9.22 -9.87 17.91
N VAL A 275 -8.71 -11.07 18.26
CA VAL A 275 -7.28 -11.38 18.18
C VAL A 275 -6.76 -11.25 16.75
N LEU A 276 -7.49 -11.72 15.73
CA LEU A 276 -7.12 -11.56 14.34
C LEU A 276 -7.06 -10.08 13.94
N GLY A 277 -8.02 -9.29 14.38
CA GLY A 277 -8.04 -7.84 14.14
C GLY A 277 -6.84 -7.12 14.74
N ILE A 278 -6.48 -7.45 16.00
CA ILE A 278 -5.29 -6.91 16.68
C ILE A 278 -4.02 -7.34 15.94
N TYR A 279 -3.93 -8.62 15.55
CA TYR A 279 -2.80 -9.14 14.79
C TYR A 279 -2.56 -8.33 13.51
N TYR A 280 -3.60 -8.05 12.70
CA TYR A 280 -3.43 -7.28 11.47
C TYR A 280 -2.98 -5.84 11.70
N LYS A 281 -3.41 -5.20 12.79
CA LYS A 281 -2.89 -3.89 13.20
C LYS A 281 -1.40 -3.96 13.53
N LEU A 282 -0.98 -4.93 14.32
CA LEU A 282 0.43 -5.15 14.66
C LEU A 282 1.26 -5.48 13.41
N GLN A 283 0.75 -6.37 12.55
CA GLN A 283 1.41 -6.75 11.30
C GLN A 283 1.67 -5.53 10.41
N THR A 284 0.74 -4.60 10.31
CA THR A 284 0.92 -3.37 9.52
C THR A 284 2.17 -2.63 9.95
N PHE A 285 2.38 -2.43 11.25
CA PHE A 285 3.58 -1.75 11.78
C PHE A 285 4.86 -2.57 11.59
N LEU A 286 4.79 -3.88 11.79
CA LEU A 286 5.95 -4.77 11.64
C LEU A 286 6.45 -4.85 10.18
N TYR A 287 5.51 -4.85 9.21
CA TYR A 287 5.84 -4.94 7.79
C TYR A 287 6.16 -3.59 7.14
N LEU A 288 5.82 -2.47 7.79
CA LEU A 288 5.97 -1.13 7.24
C LEU A 288 7.42 -0.80 6.81
N PRO A 289 8.48 -1.09 7.61
CA PRO A 289 9.86 -0.83 7.17
C PRO A 289 10.24 -1.67 5.95
N ALA A 290 9.85 -2.94 5.89
CA ALA A 290 10.12 -3.81 4.75
C ALA A 290 9.41 -3.30 3.48
N ASN A 291 8.14 -2.90 3.60
CA ASN A 291 7.40 -2.30 2.49
C ASN A 291 8.03 -1.00 2.00
N GLY A 292 8.57 -0.17 2.89
CA GLY A 292 9.33 1.03 2.53
C GLY A 292 10.58 0.72 1.70
N ILE A 293 11.35 -0.30 2.12
CA ILE A 293 12.53 -0.77 1.36
C ILE A 293 12.12 -1.29 -0.02
N VAL A 294 11.04 -2.06 -0.11
CA VAL A 294 10.51 -2.58 -1.38
C VAL A 294 10.03 -1.45 -2.29
N GLN A 295 9.37 -0.43 -1.76
CA GLN A 295 8.99 0.75 -2.55
C GLN A 295 10.22 1.49 -3.10
N GLY A 296 11.27 1.64 -2.28
CA GLY A 296 12.54 2.22 -2.73
C GLY A 296 13.26 1.37 -3.79
N MET A 297 13.13 0.04 -3.72
CA MET A 297 13.72 -0.90 -4.68
C MET A 297 13.10 -0.77 -6.07
N ARG A 298 11.77 -0.61 -6.19
CA ARG A 298 11.05 -0.68 -7.48
C ARG A 298 11.68 0.15 -8.59
N PRO A 299 11.92 1.47 -8.43
CA PRO A 299 12.55 2.26 -9.50
C PRO A 299 14.00 1.87 -9.76
N ILE A 300 14.77 1.47 -8.73
CA ILE A 300 16.17 1.07 -8.90
C ILE A 300 16.26 -0.20 -9.74
N ILE A 301 15.46 -1.21 -9.40
CA ILE A 301 15.48 -2.49 -10.11
C ILE A 301 14.94 -2.34 -11.53
N GLY A 302 13.88 -1.53 -11.72
CA GLY A 302 13.32 -1.23 -13.03
C GLY A 302 14.32 -0.52 -13.93
N TYR A 303 15.00 0.52 -13.42
CA TYR A 303 16.03 1.24 -14.14
C TYR A 303 17.18 0.32 -14.58
N ASN A 304 17.74 -0.48 -13.66
CA ASN A 304 18.86 -1.38 -13.97
C ASN A 304 18.44 -2.51 -14.93
N TYR A 305 17.20 -3.00 -14.82
CA TYR A 305 16.65 -3.99 -15.75
C TYR A 305 16.51 -3.39 -17.16
N GLY A 306 15.99 -2.16 -17.28
CA GLY A 306 15.91 -1.42 -18.54
C GLY A 306 17.28 -1.13 -19.16
N ALA A 307 18.29 -0.88 -18.34
CA ALA A 307 19.67 -0.68 -18.75
C ALA A 307 20.40 -1.96 -19.14
N GLY A 308 19.79 -3.15 -19.00
CA GLY A 308 20.42 -4.44 -19.30
C GLY A 308 21.42 -4.92 -18.24
N GLU A 309 21.48 -4.28 -17.07
CA GLU A 309 22.41 -4.58 -15.97
C GLU A 309 21.90 -5.75 -15.10
N HIS A 310 21.76 -6.94 -15.69
CA HIS A 310 21.16 -8.10 -15.03
C HIS A 310 21.90 -8.56 -13.77
N LYS A 311 23.23 -8.43 -13.72
CA LYS A 311 24.01 -8.74 -12.52
C LYS A 311 23.64 -7.82 -11.37
N ARG A 312 23.48 -6.53 -11.67
CA ARG A 312 23.11 -5.53 -10.69
C ARG A 312 21.66 -5.69 -10.22
N VAL A 313 20.75 -6.06 -11.12
CA VAL A 313 19.36 -6.44 -10.78
C VAL A 313 19.35 -7.58 -9.75
N SER A 314 20.17 -8.62 -9.97
CA SER A 314 20.31 -9.73 -9.01
C SER A 314 20.88 -9.26 -7.66
N GLN A 315 21.91 -8.41 -7.66
CA GLN A 315 22.48 -7.83 -6.43
C GLN A 315 21.43 -7.02 -5.65
N ILE A 316 20.65 -6.17 -6.33
CA ILE A 316 19.58 -5.36 -5.73
C ILE A 316 18.57 -6.30 -5.07
N TYR A 317 18.09 -7.32 -5.76
CA TYR A 317 17.13 -8.28 -5.24
C TYR A 317 17.65 -8.98 -3.98
N HIS A 318 18.87 -9.53 -4.02
CA HIS A 318 19.45 -10.22 -2.85
C HIS A 318 19.67 -9.28 -1.67
N THR A 319 20.11 -8.05 -1.92
CA THR A 319 20.28 -7.05 -0.85
C THR A 319 18.94 -6.71 -0.19
N VAL A 320 17.87 -6.53 -1.00
CA VAL A 320 16.52 -6.27 -0.44
C VAL A 320 16.01 -7.50 0.29
N LEU A 321 16.24 -8.70 -0.22
CA LEU A 321 15.87 -9.94 0.46
C LEU A 321 16.54 -10.04 1.84
N CYS A 322 17.82 -9.72 1.95
CA CYS A 322 18.54 -9.69 3.23
C CYS A 322 18.00 -8.60 4.18
N LEU A 323 17.74 -7.39 3.67
CA LEU A 323 17.18 -6.30 4.47
C LEU A 323 15.77 -6.65 4.98
N CYS A 324 14.89 -7.13 4.11
CA CYS A 324 13.55 -7.59 4.50
C CYS A 324 13.64 -8.77 5.48
N GLY A 325 14.53 -9.72 5.24
CA GLY A 325 14.79 -10.85 6.15
C GLY A 325 15.23 -10.40 7.53
N GLY A 326 16.14 -9.43 7.63
CA GLY A 326 16.58 -8.84 8.90
C GLY A 326 15.45 -8.13 9.64
N ILE A 327 14.61 -7.35 8.94
CA ILE A 327 13.44 -6.68 9.50
C ILE A 327 12.42 -7.72 10.01
N MET A 328 12.12 -8.75 9.21
CA MET A 328 11.18 -9.80 9.57
C MET A 328 11.70 -10.67 10.73
N LEU A 329 13.01 -10.92 10.78
CA LEU A 329 13.64 -11.59 11.91
C LEU A 329 13.48 -10.78 13.20
N ALA A 330 13.73 -9.48 13.16
CA ALA A 330 13.49 -8.59 14.31
C ALA A 330 12.02 -8.63 14.74
N GLY A 331 11.07 -8.56 13.78
CA GLY A 331 9.64 -8.71 14.06
C GLY A 331 9.29 -10.06 14.70
N THR A 332 9.88 -11.14 14.22
CA THR A 332 9.71 -12.49 14.82
C THR A 332 10.19 -12.50 16.26
N VAL A 333 11.41 -12.01 16.52
CA VAL A 333 11.99 -11.96 17.87
C VAL A 333 11.12 -11.14 18.83
N ILE A 334 10.64 -9.98 18.39
CA ILE A 334 9.72 -9.14 19.19
C ILE A 334 8.42 -9.90 19.52
N CYS A 335 7.80 -10.55 18.53
CA CYS A 335 6.57 -11.32 18.73
C CYS A 335 6.77 -12.56 19.62
N LEU A 336 7.97 -13.17 19.65
CA LEU A 336 8.28 -14.30 20.53
C LEU A 336 8.57 -13.87 21.96
N LEU A 337 9.29 -12.76 22.15
CA LEU A 337 9.72 -12.30 23.46
C LEU A 337 8.65 -11.49 24.21
N LEU A 338 7.88 -10.66 23.47
CA LEU A 338 6.95 -9.68 24.04
C LEU A 338 5.49 -9.84 23.57
N PRO A 339 4.97 -11.06 23.33
CA PRO A 339 3.65 -11.21 22.70
C PRO A 339 2.51 -10.69 23.57
N SER A 340 2.57 -10.91 24.90
CA SER A 340 1.54 -10.44 25.84
C SER A 340 1.54 -8.93 25.98
N GLN A 341 2.72 -8.29 25.96
CA GLN A 341 2.85 -6.83 26.01
C GLN A 341 2.29 -6.20 24.74
N LEU A 342 2.58 -6.78 23.56
CA LEU A 342 2.04 -6.32 22.29
C LEU A 342 0.51 -6.42 22.26
N MET A 343 -0.06 -7.51 22.73
CA MET A 343 -1.52 -7.65 22.84
C MET A 343 -2.11 -6.68 23.86
N GLY A 344 -1.43 -6.47 24.98
CA GLY A 344 -1.83 -5.54 26.06
C GLY A 344 -1.90 -4.08 25.63
N LEU A 345 -1.29 -3.69 24.50
CA LEU A 345 -1.47 -2.36 23.91
C LEU A 345 -2.89 -2.12 23.36
N PHE A 346 -3.64 -3.18 23.08
CA PHE A 346 -4.94 -3.10 22.41
C PHE A 346 -6.10 -3.62 23.26
N THR A 347 -5.84 -4.41 24.30
CA THR A 347 -6.89 -4.99 25.15
C THR A 347 -6.38 -5.17 26.58
N GLN A 348 -7.30 -5.07 27.55
CA GLN A 348 -7.02 -5.35 28.97
C GLN A 348 -7.58 -6.70 29.41
N THR A 349 -8.30 -7.43 28.54
CA THR A 349 -8.93 -8.71 28.86
C THR A 349 -7.88 -9.82 28.90
N PRO A 350 -7.66 -10.49 30.06
CA PRO A 350 -6.59 -11.49 30.21
C PRO A 350 -6.73 -12.66 29.21
N GLU A 351 -7.94 -13.13 28.98
CA GLU A 351 -8.22 -14.22 28.01
C GLU A 351 -7.79 -13.83 26.59
N THR A 352 -8.15 -12.62 26.13
CA THR A 352 -7.78 -12.13 24.80
C THR A 352 -6.26 -11.96 24.68
N ILE A 353 -5.59 -11.51 25.75
CA ILE A 353 -4.13 -11.38 25.78
C ILE A 353 -3.48 -12.76 25.65
N GLN A 354 -3.99 -13.76 26.37
CA GLN A 354 -3.43 -15.12 26.35
C GLN A 354 -3.58 -15.77 24.96
N VAL A 355 -4.79 -15.73 24.39
CA VAL A 355 -5.08 -16.27 23.05
C VAL A 355 -4.26 -15.53 22.00
N GLY A 356 -4.18 -14.20 22.08
CA GLY A 356 -3.43 -13.38 21.15
C GLY A 356 -1.91 -13.58 21.26
N ALA A 357 -1.37 -13.77 22.46
CA ALA A 357 0.05 -14.08 22.66
C ALA A 357 0.41 -15.44 22.05
N GLN A 358 -0.46 -16.44 22.18
CA GLN A 358 -0.28 -17.73 21.51
C GLN A 358 -0.33 -17.57 19.98
N ALA A 359 -1.31 -16.84 19.47
CA ALA A 359 -1.42 -16.54 18.03
C ALA A 359 -0.16 -15.87 17.47
N LEU A 360 0.33 -14.81 18.14
CA LEU A 360 1.54 -14.09 17.70
C LEU A 360 2.77 -14.99 17.64
N ARG A 361 2.97 -15.86 18.64
CA ARG A 361 4.09 -16.80 18.64
C ARG A 361 4.03 -17.78 17.47
N ILE A 362 2.85 -18.30 17.15
CA ILE A 362 2.67 -19.26 16.05
C ILE A 362 2.84 -18.56 14.70
N ILE A 363 2.15 -17.44 14.48
CA ILE A 363 2.13 -16.72 13.19
C ILE A 363 3.51 -16.15 12.86
N SER A 364 4.23 -15.61 13.87
CA SER A 364 5.54 -14.99 13.66
C SER A 364 6.60 -15.94 13.11
N GLY A 365 6.43 -17.26 13.27
CA GLY A 365 7.26 -18.26 12.62
C GLY A 365 7.30 -18.17 11.10
N GLY A 366 6.26 -17.59 10.48
CA GLY A 366 6.20 -17.34 9.03
C GLY A 366 6.86 -16.04 8.56
N PHE A 367 7.12 -15.08 9.45
CA PHE A 367 7.56 -13.73 9.04
C PHE A 367 8.88 -13.75 8.26
N LEU A 368 9.90 -14.44 8.76
CA LEU A 368 11.20 -14.50 8.10
C LEU A 368 11.06 -15.02 6.65
N VAL A 369 10.27 -16.07 6.47
CA VAL A 369 10.05 -16.71 5.17
C VAL A 369 9.25 -15.79 4.23
N SER A 370 8.33 -14.97 4.78
CA SER A 370 7.54 -14.01 4.00
C SER A 370 8.39 -12.96 3.28
N ALA A 371 9.62 -12.70 3.75
CA ALA A 371 10.55 -11.79 3.08
C ALA A 371 10.79 -12.18 1.62
N VAL A 372 10.76 -13.47 1.29
CA VAL A 372 10.94 -13.97 -0.08
C VAL A 372 9.79 -13.54 -0.98
N SER A 373 8.55 -13.72 -0.55
CA SER A 373 7.36 -13.33 -1.32
C SER A 373 7.26 -11.81 -1.45
N VAL A 374 7.52 -11.06 -0.38
CA VAL A 374 7.48 -9.59 -0.36
C VAL A 374 8.53 -8.98 -1.30
N ALA A 375 9.79 -9.43 -1.22
CA ALA A 375 10.86 -8.96 -2.09
C ALA A 375 10.61 -9.34 -3.56
N SER A 376 10.14 -10.57 -3.81
CA SER A 376 9.88 -11.07 -5.18
C SER A 376 8.74 -10.32 -5.85
N CYS A 377 7.61 -10.08 -5.15
CA CYS A 377 6.50 -9.29 -5.68
C CYS A 377 6.96 -7.87 -6.05
N GLY A 378 7.67 -7.21 -5.14
CA GLY A 378 8.18 -5.86 -5.39
C GLY A 378 9.17 -5.78 -6.55
N ALA A 379 10.06 -6.76 -6.68
CA ALA A 379 11.00 -6.85 -7.77
C ALA A 379 10.30 -7.08 -9.12
N LEU A 380 9.35 -8.01 -9.18
CA LEU A 380 8.56 -8.30 -10.38
C LEU A 380 7.74 -7.09 -10.83
N GLU A 381 7.10 -6.38 -9.90
CA GLU A 381 6.40 -5.14 -10.19
C GLU A 381 7.34 -4.06 -10.71
N GLY A 382 8.52 -3.90 -10.09
CA GLY A 382 9.52 -2.92 -10.50
C GLY A 382 10.07 -3.16 -11.91
N VAL A 383 10.19 -4.43 -12.34
CA VAL A 383 10.60 -4.76 -13.72
C VAL A 383 9.43 -4.90 -14.70
N GLY A 384 8.24 -4.47 -14.29
CA GLY A 384 7.08 -4.44 -15.17
C GLY A 384 6.36 -5.78 -15.37
N LYS A 385 6.61 -6.76 -14.50
CA LYS A 385 6.01 -8.11 -14.57
C LYS A 385 4.90 -8.26 -13.53
N GLY A 386 3.80 -7.52 -13.71
CA GLY A 386 2.68 -7.48 -12.76
C GLY A 386 1.96 -8.83 -12.61
N THR A 387 1.69 -9.54 -13.70
CA THR A 387 0.99 -10.84 -13.65
C THR A 387 1.72 -11.89 -12.79
N PRO A 388 3.04 -12.11 -12.93
CA PRO A 388 3.76 -13.01 -12.02
C PRO A 388 3.69 -12.58 -10.55
N SER A 389 3.73 -11.27 -10.24
CA SER A 389 3.52 -10.76 -8.89
C SER A 389 2.13 -11.11 -8.36
N LEU A 390 1.09 -10.94 -9.18
CA LEU A 390 -0.28 -11.30 -8.81
C LEU A 390 -0.44 -12.79 -8.51
N VAL A 391 0.22 -13.68 -9.26
CA VAL A 391 0.19 -15.13 -9.00
C VAL A 391 0.74 -15.44 -7.60
N ILE A 392 1.87 -14.82 -7.21
CA ILE A 392 2.43 -14.99 -5.87
C ILE A 392 1.43 -14.50 -4.81
N SER A 393 0.84 -13.33 -5.02
CA SER A 393 -0.13 -12.74 -4.07
C SER A 393 -1.42 -13.56 -3.96
N LEU A 394 -1.94 -14.10 -5.06
CA LEU A 394 -3.09 -15.01 -5.04
C LEU A 394 -2.80 -16.27 -4.22
N CYS A 395 -1.62 -16.86 -4.41
CA CYS A 395 -1.18 -18.00 -3.59
C CYS A 395 -1.14 -17.63 -2.11
N ARG A 396 -0.55 -16.48 -1.79
CA ARG A 396 -0.36 -16.01 -0.41
C ARG A 396 -1.69 -15.70 0.29
N TYR A 397 -2.60 -15.00 -0.38
CA TYR A 397 -3.79 -14.43 0.27
C TYR A 397 -5.08 -15.24 0.06
N LEU A 398 -5.14 -16.16 -0.91
CA LEU A 398 -6.35 -16.91 -1.19
C LEU A 398 -6.12 -18.41 -1.35
N VAL A 399 -5.27 -18.81 -2.32
CA VAL A 399 -5.19 -20.21 -2.78
C VAL A 399 -4.62 -21.14 -1.73
N VAL A 400 -3.68 -20.67 -0.91
CA VAL A 400 -3.00 -21.50 0.10
C VAL A 400 -3.58 -21.25 1.50
N ILE A 401 -3.62 -19.97 1.93
CA ILE A 401 -3.96 -19.67 3.32
C ILE A 401 -5.41 -19.97 3.68
N VAL A 402 -6.37 -19.66 2.79
CA VAL A 402 -7.80 -19.87 3.10
C VAL A 402 -8.15 -21.37 3.23
N PRO A 403 -7.75 -22.25 2.28
CA PRO A 403 -7.95 -23.69 2.46
C PRO A 403 -7.19 -24.26 3.66
N ALA A 404 -5.92 -23.81 3.88
CA ALA A 404 -5.13 -24.26 5.03
C ALA A 404 -5.79 -23.84 6.35
N ALA A 405 -6.27 -22.61 6.46
CA ALA A 405 -6.98 -22.10 7.63
C ALA A 405 -8.26 -22.90 7.90
N PHE A 406 -9.04 -23.20 6.85
CA PHE A 406 -10.26 -23.98 6.96
C PHE A 406 -9.97 -25.43 7.44
N LEU A 407 -9.02 -26.12 6.81
CA LEU A 407 -8.68 -27.50 7.13
C LEU A 407 -8.05 -27.63 8.51
N LEU A 408 -7.06 -26.78 8.84
CA LEU A 408 -6.37 -26.82 10.11
C LEU A 408 -7.28 -26.38 11.28
N SER A 409 -8.19 -25.44 11.05
CA SER A 409 -9.16 -25.06 12.08
C SER A 409 -10.14 -26.19 12.39
N ARG A 410 -10.53 -26.99 11.40
CA ARG A 410 -11.36 -28.18 11.63
C ARG A 410 -10.63 -29.33 12.33
N ALA A 411 -9.34 -29.51 12.01
CA ALA A 411 -8.54 -30.59 12.59
C ALA A 411 -8.05 -30.29 14.03
N PHE A 412 -7.68 -29.03 14.32
CA PHE A 412 -7.02 -28.64 15.56
C PHE A 412 -7.74 -27.48 16.28
N GLY A 413 -8.98 -27.20 15.91
CA GLY A 413 -9.74 -26.08 16.47
C GLY A 413 -9.20 -24.71 16.05
N PRO A 414 -9.59 -23.60 16.72
CA PRO A 414 -9.23 -22.25 16.33
C PRO A 414 -7.72 -21.99 16.35
N VAL A 415 -6.95 -22.70 17.20
CA VAL A 415 -5.49 -22.61 17.23
C VAL A 415 -4.87 -23.14 15.93
N GLY A 416 -5.49 -24.14 15.31
CA GLY A 416 -5.06 -24.68 14.03
C GLY A 416 -5.03 -23.61 12.92
N MET A 417 -5.95 -22.65 12.96
CA MET A 417 -5.98 -21.56 12.00
C MET A 417 -4.69 -20.69 12.04
N TRP A 418 -4.10 -20.48 13.22
CA TRP A 418 -2.85 -19.71 13.33
C TRP A 418 -1.69 -20.39 12.61
N HIS A 419 -1.68 -21.72 12.56
CA HIS A 419 -0.68 -22.48 11.82
C HIS A 419 -0.80 -22.31 10.32
N ALA A 420 -1.98 -21.97 9.78
CA ALA A 420 -2.16 -21.71 8.36
C ALA A 420 -1.28 -20.55 7.85
N PHE A 421 -0.96 -19.57 8.69
CA PHE A 421 -0.14 -18.43 8.30
C PHE A 421 1.28 -18.85 7.91
N TRP A 422 2.00 -19.55 8.79
CA TRP A 422 3.37 -19.95 8.47
C TRP A 422 3.42 -21.02 7.35
N VAL A 423 2.42 -21.91 7.28
CA VAL A 423 2.29 -22.88 6.18
C VAL A 423 2.11 -22.16 4.84
N ALA A 424 1.22 -21.16 4.81
CA ALA A 424 1.00 -20.36 3.61
C ALA A 424 2.24 -19.58 3.20
N GLU A 425 2.95 -18.96 4.16
CA GLU A 425 4.19 -18.23 3.85
C GLU A 425 5.28 -19.16 3.32
N ALA A 426 5.46 -20.36 3.89
CA ALA A 426 6.44 -21.34 3.43
C ALA A 426 6.15 -21.80 2.00
N LEU A 427 4.91 -22.19 1.70
CA LEU A 427 4.50 -22.60 0.36
C LEU A 427 4.59 -21.46 -0.65
N THR A 428 4.14 -20.26 -0.24
CA THR A 428 4.21 -19.08 -1.12
C THR A 428 5.65 -18.66 -1.39
N ALA A 429 6.56 -18.79 -0.43
CA ALA A 429 7.97 -18.51 -0.65
C ALA A 429 8.59 -19.42 -1.73
N LEU A 430 8.23 -20.70 -1.74
CA LEU A 430 8.64 -21.63 -2.81
C LEU A 430 8.07 -21.19 -4.17
N VAL A 431 6.79 -20.87 -4.21
CA VAL A 431 6.15 -20.34 -5.43
C VAL A 431 6.82 -19.05 -5.88
N ALA A 432 7.05 -18.11 -4.97
CA ALA A 432 7.70 -16.84 -5.26
C ALA A 432 9.13 -17.02 -5.81
N TRP A 433 9.89 -17.92 -5.21
CA TRP A 433 11.24 -18.26 -5.70
C TRP A 433 11.19 -18.81 -7.13
N VAL A 434 10.31 -19.77 -7.41
CA VAL A 434 10.15 -20.36 -8.76
C VAL A 434 9.68 -19.31 -9.77
N VAL A 435 8.64 -18.55 -9.43
CA VAL A 435 8.06 -17.55 -10.32
C VAL A 435 9.05 -16.44 -10.62
N TYR A 436 9.77 -15.94 -9.61
CA TYR A 436 10.81 -14.93 -9.79
C TYR A 436 11.91 -15.42 -10.74
N HIS A 437 12.50 -16.59 -10.50
CA HIS A 437 13.59 -17.11 -11.31
C HIS A 437 13.15 -17.42 -12.76
N ARG A 438 11.95 -17.96 -12.97
CA ARG A 438 11.39 -18.15 -14.31
C ARG A 438 11.12 -16.82 -15.01
N ALA A 439 10.52 -15.88 -14.30
CA ALA A 439 10.18 -14.57 -14.87
C ALA A 439 11.43 -13.77 -15.22
N MET A 440 12.48 -13.80 -14.39
CA MET A 440 13.72 -13.04 -14.62
C MET A 440 14.64 -13.69 -15.65
N GLY A 441 14.32 -14.90 -16.12
CA GLY A 441 15.12 -15.58 -17.17
C GLY A 441 16.52 -15.93 -16.71
N VAL A 442 16.70 -16.22 -15.40
CA VAL A 442 17.97 -16.69 -14.85
C VAL A 442 18.23 -18.10 -15.42
N LYS A 443 18.63 -18.19 -16.69
CA LYS A 443 19.34 -19.33 -17.19
C LYS A 443 20.59 -19.45 -16.31
N LYS A 444 20.80 -20.64 -15.72
CA LYS A 444 22.04 -20.98 -15.06
C LYS A 444 23.21 -20.38 -15.86
N ILE A 445 23.84 -19.36 -15.28
CA ILE A 445 25.17 -18.98 -15.73
C ILE A 445 26.01 -20.23 -15.34
N LYS A 446 26.18 -21.16 -16.27
CA LYS A 446 27.21 -22.15 -16.18
C LYS A 446 28.52 -21.38 -16.16
N GLY A 447 29.25 -21.54 -15.04
CA GLY A 447 30.54 -20.95 -14.80
C GLY A 447 31.57 -21.33 -15.84
#